data_4c35dc76cf0599279ebca27315b81b13
#
_entry.id   4c35dc76cf0599279ebca27315b81b13
#
_cell.length_a   1.000
_cell.length_b   1.000
_cell.length_c   1.000
_cell.angle_alpha   90.00
_cell.angle_beta   90.00
_cell.angle_gamma   90.00
#
_symmetry.space_group_name_H-M   'P 1'
#
loop_
_entity.id
_entity.type
_entity.pdbx_description
1 polymer ?
#
loop_
_entity_poly.entity_id
_entity_poly.type
_entity_poly.pdbx_seq_one_letter_code
_entity_poly.pdbx_strand_id
1 'polypeptide(L)'
;MGQKDITQKNFEAYNDVFSDIVNGTLFDGREVIKPEALVDAMTKSQYKADDNVIHEQERDVAKYWTDKNCYIRLALLGVENQLAIDMDMPLRVIGYDGSSYRDEMNHDEIVIDERTGKKHKIRHERYPVVTIVLYFGKTPWKKPLSLYDVLKISDDLKPFVNDYKINLIDVPRLTGEQVEKFTSDFQIIADYFVQLNENNDYVPKDKTIRHTDSFLKLMSVLTQDDKYVEMGKKFPMKWRALICVKY
;
A
#
# COMPACT_ATOMS: atom_id res chain seq x y z
N MET A 1 5.25 -1.61 -16.73
CA MET A 1 5.04 -0.71 -15.58
C MET A 1 5.13 0.73 -16.09
N GLY A 2 4.08 1.53 -15.92
CA GLY A 2 4.03 2.90 -16.43
C GLY A 2 4.85 3.85 -15.54
N GLN A 3 5.26 5.01 -16.07
CA GLN A 3 5.99 6.03 -15.31
C GLN A 3 5.22 6.49 -14.05
N LYS A 4 3.88 6.49 -14.13
CA LYS A 4 2.98 6.83 -13.04
C LYS A 4 3.13 5.85 -11.87
N ASP A 5 3.12 4.55 -12.15
CA ASP A 5 3.24 3.52 -11.13
C ASP A 5 4.56 3.61 -10.38
N ILE A 6 5.67 3.83 -11.10
CA ILE A 6 7.01 3.98 -10.51
C ILE A 6 7.08 5.21 -9.60
N THR A 7 6.50 6.33 -10.03
CA THR A 7 6.56 7.59 -9.29
C THR A 7 5.73 7.51 -8.01
N GLN A 8 4.57 6.86 -8.07
CA GLN A 8 3.68 6.66 -6.93
C GLN A 8 4.31 5.70 -5.90
N LYS A 9 4.84 4.55 -6.35
CA LYS A 9 5.59 3.61 -5.50
C LYS A 9 6.75 4.30 -4.78
N ASN A 10 7.53 5.10 -5.49
CA ASN A 10 8.67 5.82 -4.90
C ASN A 10 8.24 6.85 -3.85
N PHE A 11 7.10 7.51 -4.04
CA PHE A 11 6.56 8.46 -3.08
C PHE A 11 6.03 7.74 -1.83
N GLU A 12 5.29 6.67 -1.99
CA GLU A 12 4.74 5.87 -0.89
C GLU A 12 5.80 5.04 -0.14
N ALA A 13 6.98 4.84 -0.74
CA ALA A 13 8.09 4.13 -0.10
C ALA A 13 8.75 4.90 1.06
N TYR A 14 8.54 6.22 1.18
CA TYR A 14 8.99 6.97 2.36
C TYR A 14 8.26 6.49 3.60
N ASN A 15 9.00 6.20 4.68
CA ASN A 15 8.42 5.61 5.88
C ASN A 15 7.38 6.50 6.56
N ASP A 16 7.56 7.81 6.55
CA ASP A 16 6.58 8.76 7.09
C ASP A 16 5.30 8.82 6.24
N VAL A 17 5.40 8.75 4.92
CA VAL A 17 4.26 8.68 4.02
C VAL A 17 3.54 7.34 4.19
N PHE A 18 4.28 6.22 4.17
CA PHE A 18 3.71 4.89 4.32
C PHE A 18 2.99 4.71 5.67
N SER A 19 3.65 5.08 6.78
CA SER A 19 3.05 4.97 8.11
C SER A 19 1.80 5.84 8.24
N ASP A 20 1.81 7.03 7.66
CA ASP A 20 0.66 7.94 7.66
C ASP A 20 -0.52 7.37 6.86
N ILE A 21 -0.28 6.79 5.68
CA ILE A 21 -1.31 6.07 4.92
C ILE A 21 -1.94 4.98 5.78
N VAL A 22 -1.13 4.13 6.42
CA VAL A 22 -1.64 3.03 7.27
C VAL A 22 -2.39 3.57 8.49
N ASN A 23 -1.84 4.57 9.16
CA ASN A 23 -2.47 5.18 10.34
C ASN A 23 -3.78 5.88 9.99
N GLY A 24 -3.82 6.64 8.90
CA GLY A 24 -5.01 7.34 8.44
C GLY A 24 -6.13 6.39 8.01
N THR A 25 -5.76 5.26 7.37
CA THR A 25 -6.73 4.33 6.79
C THR A 25 -7.21 3.25 7.74
N LEU A 26 -6.31 2.63 8.53
CA LEU A 26 -6.65 1.50 9.40
C LEU A 26 -6.84 1.90 10.86
N PHE A 27 -6.21 2.96 11.31
CA PHE A 27 -6.20 3.36 12.72
C PHE A 27 -6.89 4.69 13.00
N ASP A 28 -7.66 5.18 12.04
CA ASP A 28 -8.47 6.40 12.19
C ASP A 28 -7.64 7.64 12.53
N GLY A 29 -6.42 7.74 11.95
CA GLY A 29 -5.46 8.83 12.16
C GLY A 29 -4.64 8.71 13.45
N ARG A 30 -4.86 7.68 14.26
CA ARG A 30 -4.03 7.44 15.46
C ARG A 30 -2.62 6.99 15.03
N GLU A 31 -1.58 7.60 15.61
CA GLU A 31 -0.18 7.26 15.35
C GLU A 31 0.19 5.92 16.01
N VAL A 32 -0.31 4.81 15.46
CA VAL A 32 0.00 3.45 15.92
C VAL A 32 1.32 2.96 15.33
N ILE A 33 1.52 3.21 14.03
CA ILE A 33 2.73 2.83 13.32
C ILE A 33 3.62 4.05 13.17
N LYS A 34 4.80 4.00 13.76
CA LYS A 34 5.80 5.07 13.66
C LYS A 34 6.71 4.82 12.46
N PRO A 35 7.13 5.87 11.73
CA PRO A 35 8.01 5.73 10.56
C PRO A 35 9.29 4.93 10.83
N GLU A 36 9.87 5.14 12.00
CA GLU A 36 11.08 4.48 12.41
C GLU A 36 10.91 2.99 12.77
N ALA A 37 9.68 2.52 12.96
CA ALA A 37 9.37 1.12 13.19
C ALA A 37 9.16 0.32 11.88
N LEU A 38 9.30 0.97 10.74
CA LEU A 38 9.13 0.37 9.42
C LEU A 38 10.48 -0.01 8.80
N VAL A 39 10.53 -1.22 8.24
CA VAL A 39 11.67 -1.75 7.46
C VAL A 39 11.14 -2.24 6.13
N ASP A 40 11.86 -1.94 5.04
CA ASP A 40 11.45 -2.37 3.70
C ASP A 40 11.34 -3.89 3.63
N ALA A 41 10.27 -4.36 3.02
CA ALA A 41 10.04 -5.77 2.73
C ALA A 41 10.12 -6.03 1.22
N MET A 42 10.34 -7.28 0.85
CA MET A 42 10.26 -7.68 -0.55
C MET A 42 8.83 -7.53 -1.05
N THR A 43 8.66 -6.83 -2.17
CA THR A 43 7.35 -6.63 -2.82
C THR A 43 6.98 -7.81 -3.72
N LYS A 44 7.98 -8.58 -4.15
CA LYS A 44 7.82 -9.67 -5.12
C LYS A 44 7.75 -11.02 -4.43
N SER A 45 6.75 -11.80 -4.82
CA SER A 45 6.63 -13.22 -4.50
C SER A 45 6.61 -14.02 -5.79
N GLN A 46 7.41 -15.09 -5.85
CA GLN A 46 7.48 -15.99 -7.00
C GLN A 46 6.89 -17.35 -6.63
N TYR A 47 6.08 -17.90 -7.50
CA TYR A 47 5.61 -19.28 -7.38
C TYR A 47 5.67 -20.01 -8.71
N LYS A 48 5.94 -21.30 -8.66
CA LYS A 48 5.93 -22.16 -9.82
C LYS A 48 4.56 -22.84 -9.90
N ALA A 49 3.82 -22.57 -10.98
CA ALA A 49 2.53 -23.21 -11.24
C ALA A 49 2.74 -24.55 -11.98
N ASP A 50 1.65 -25.30 -12.17
CA ASP A 50 1.66 -26.61 -12.84
C ASP A 50 2.10 -26.55 -14.31
N ASP A 51 2.04 -25.36 -14.93
CA ASP A 51 2.56 -25.08 -16.27
C ASP A 51 4.09 -25.04 -16.36
N ASN A 52 4.80 -25.24 -15.23
CA ASN A 52 6.24 -25.08 -15.06
C ASN A 52 6.77 -23.65 -15.30
N VAL A 53 5.92 -22.65 -15.42
CA VAL A 53 6.30 -21.25 -15.52
C VAL A 53 6.40 -20.65 -14.12
N ILE A 54 7.41 -19.79 -13.91
CA ILE A 54 7.52 -19.00 -12.70
C ILE A 54 6.59 -17.80 -12.84
N HIS A 55 5.56 -17.76 -12.01
CA HIS A 55 4.64 -16.63 -11.91
C HIS A 55 5.13 -15.67 -10.81
N GLU A 56 5.09 -14.40 -11.12
CA GLU A 56 5.50 -13.32 -10.21
C GLU A 56 4.25 -12.55 -9.77
N GLN A 57 4.09 -12.39 -8.46
CA GLN A 57 3.11 -11.48 -7.88
C GLN A 57 3.86 -10.36 -7.18
N GLU A 58 3.53 -9.11 -7.50
CA GLU A 58 4.22 -7.95 -6.96
C GLU A 58 3.20 -6.96 -6.38
N ARG A 59 3.39 -6.58 -5.09
CA ARG A 59 2.74 -5.43 -4.48
C ARG A 59 3.48 -4.15 -4.86
N ASP A 60 2.78 -3.03 -4.79
CA ASP A 60 3.41 -1.75 -5.08
C ASP A 60 4.43 -1.36 -4.01
N VAL A 61 4.05 -1.38 -2.75
CA VAL A 61 4.96 -1.14 -1.62
C VAL A 61 4.67 -2.15 -0.52
N ALA A 62 5.72 -2.66 0.13
CA ALA A 62 5.60 -3.53 1.28
C ALA A 62 6.64 -3.19 2.36
N LYS A 63 6.22 -3.20 3.62
CA LYS A 63 7.09 -2.95 4.77
C LYS A 63 6.77 -3.88 5.92
N TYR A 64 7.81 -4.29 6.64
CA TYR A 64 7.66 -4.93 7.93
C TYR A 64 7.49 -3.86 9.00
N TRP A 65 6.44 -3.99 9.79
CA TRP A 65 6.30 -3.27 11.04
C TRP A 65 7.01 -4.06 12.14
N THR A 66 7.97 -3.44 12.80
CA THR A 66 8.84 -4.10 13.78
C THR A 66 8.76 -3.39 15.14
N ASP A 67 8.90 -4.16 16.22
CA ASP A 67 9.25 -3.58 17.51
C ASP A 67 10.76 -3.35 17.56
N LYS A 68 11.18 -2.10 17.54
CA LYS A 68 12.61 -1.73 17.59
C LYS A 68 13.34 -2.21 18.85
N ASN A 69 12.63 -2.31 19.97
CA ASN A 69 13.24 -2.67 21.24
C ASN A 69 13.60 -4.16 21.31
N CYS A 70 12.83 -4.98 20.60
CA CYS A 70 12.95 -6.45 20.63
C CYS A 70 13.35 -7.04 19.28
N TYR A 71 13.46 -6.25 18.21
CA TYR A 71 13.66 -6.72 16.83
C TYR A 71 12.62 -7.74 16.37
N ILE A 72 11.44 -7.72 16.97
CA ILE A 72 10.35 -8.61 16.65
C ILE A 72 9.51 -7.99 15.54
N ARG A 73 9.23 -8.77 14.49
CA ARG A 73 8.26 -8.40 13.46
C ARG A 73 6.86 -8.47 14.06
N LEU A 74 6.06 -7.42 13.87
CA LEU A 74 4.67 -7.35 14.32
C LEU A 74 3.68 -7.61 13.19
N ALA A 75 4.00 -7.17 11.97
CA ALA A 75 3.18 -7.39 10.78
C ALA A 75 3.97 -7.18 9.49
N LEU A 76 3.46 -7.71 8.37
CA LEU A 76 3.79 -7.26 7.03
C LEU A 76 2.64 -6.38 6.53
N LEU A 77 2.95 -5.16 6.14
CA LEU A 77 2.00 -4.19 5.61
C LEU A 77 2.28 -3.98 4.12
N GLY A 78 1.24 -3.95 3.31
CA GLY A 78 1.35 -3.73 1.88
C GLY A 78 0.37 -2.66 1.39
N VAL A 79 0.76 -1.92 0.36
CA VAL A 79 -0.09 -0.99 -0.37
C VAL A 79 -0.13 -1.41 -1.83
N GLU A 80 -1.32 -1.40 -2.40
CA GLU A 80 -1.61 -1.69 -3.80
C GLU A 80 -2.41 -0.53 -4.39
N ASN A 81 -1.93 0.06 -5.47
CA ASN A 81 -2.51 1.24 -6.10
C ASN A 81 -3.35 0.88 -7.32
N GLN A 82 -4.57 1.39 -7.41
CA GLN A 82 -5.48 1.11 -8.49
C GLN A 82 -6.06 2.40 -9.09
N LEU A 83 -6.11 2.47 -10.41
CA LEU A 83 -6.74 3.57 -11.17
C LEU A 83 -8.06 3.18 -11.81
N ALA A 84 -8.28 1.89 -11.98
CA ALA A 84 -9.49 1.29 -12.50
C ALA A 84 -9.99 0.22 -11.55
N ILE A 85 -11.28 -0.04 -11.58
CA ILE A 85 -11.88 -1.13 -10.79
C ILE A 85 -11.36 -2.46 -11.36
N ASP A 86 -10.71 -3.23 -10.50
CA ASP A 86 -10.27 -4.58 -10.80
C ASP A 86 -11.27 -5.57 -10.19
N MET A 87 -11.98 -6.29 -11.04
CA MET A 87 -13.01 -7.25 -10.61
C MET A 87 -12.44 -8.47 -9.91
N ASP A 88 -11.14 -8.74 -10.07
CA ASP A 88 -10.43 -9.85 -9.43
C ASP A 88 -9.56 -9.39 -8.24
N MET A 89 -9.71 -8.13 -7.78
CA MET A 89 -8.89 -7.57 -6.71
C MET A 89 -8.88 -8.42 -5.43
N PRO A 90 -10.00 -8.98 -4.93
CA PRO A 90 -9.97 -9.87 -3.78
C PRO A 90 -9.12 -11.13 -4.00
N LEU A 91 -9.12 -11.69 -5.22
CA LEU A 91 -8.28 -12.84 -5.57
C LEU A 91 -6.79 -12.46 -5.64
N ARG A 92 -6.48 -11.26 -6.13
CA ARG A 92 -5.11 -10.75 -6.14
C ARG A 92 -4.58 -10.53 -4.72
N VAL A 93 -5.37 -9.89 -3.86
CA VAL A 93 -4.96 -9.59 -2.47
C VAL A 93 -4.74 -10.88 -1.68
N ILE A 94 -5.66 -11.86 -1.76
CA ILE A 94 -5.47 -13.16 -1.09
C ILE A 94 -4.25 -13.90 -1.65
N GLY A 95 -3.93 -13.73 -2.94
CA GLY A 95 -2.73 -14.28 -3.56
C GLY A 95 -1.45 -13.67 -2.97
N TYR A 96 -1.39 -12.35 -2.82
CA TYR A 96 -0.27 -11.64 -2.20
C TYR A 96 -0.08 -12.05 -0.74
N ASP A 97 -1.16 -12.06 0.05
CA ASP A 97 -1.12 -12.37 1.46
C ASP A 97 -0.76 -13.86 1.67
N GLY A 98 -1.34 -14.75 0.87
CA GLY A 98 -1.02 -16.17 0.87
C GLY A 98 0.43 -16.47 0.50
N SER A 99 1.00 -15.74 -0.47
CA SER A 99 2.41 -15.85 -0.84
C SER A 99 3.32 -15.42 0.32
N SER A 100 2.98 -14.32 0.99
CA SER A 100 3.74 -13.83 2.15
C SER A 100 3.72 -14.82 3.32
N TYR A 101 2.55 -15.44 3.62
CA TYR A 101 2.48 -16.50 4.62
C TYR A 101 3.27 -17.76 4.22
N ARG A 102 3.34 -18.08 2.92
CA ARG A 102 4.16 -19.19 2.43
C ARG A 102 5.64 -18.89 2.61
N ASP A 103 6.08 -17.67 2.32
CA ASP A 103 7.47 -17.26 2.52
C ASP A 103 7.85 -17.36 4.01
N GLU A 104 6.98 -16.97 4.92
CA GLU A 104 7.21 -17.16 6.36
C GLU A 104 7.33 -18.64 6.75
N MET A 105 6.59 -19.53 6.10
CA MET A 105 6.71 -20.97 6.35
C MET A 105 8.05 -21.55 5.91
N ASN A 106 8.68 -20.95 4.89
CA ASN A 106 9.99 -21.37 4.36
C ASN A 106 11.15 -20.98 5.28
N HIS A 107 10.94 -20.05 6.21
CA HIS A 107 11.95 -19.67 7.22
C HIS A 107 12.02 -20.62 8.43
N ASP A 108 11.15 -21.64 8.51
CA ASP A 108 11.25 -22.65 9.55
C ASP A 108 12.56 -23.44 9.40
N GLU A 109 13.27 -23.62 10.51
CA GLU A 109 14.55 -24.31 10.53
C GLU A 109 14.36 -25.82 10.73
N ILE A 110 15.19 -26.61 10.07
CA ILE A 110 15.30 -28.05 10.31
C ILE A 110 16.55 -28.31 11.11
N VAL A 111 16.40 -28.69 12.37
CA VAL A 111 17.52 -29.10 13.22
C VAL A 111 17.59 -30.61 13.31
N ILE A 112 18.80 -31.14 13.16
CA ILE A 112 19.06 -32.57 13.31
C ILE A 112 19.59 -32.80 14.73
N ASP A 113 18.89 -33.63 15.50
CA ASP A 113 19.39 -34.12 16.79
C ASP A 113 20.63 -34.98 16.54
N GLU A 114 21.80 -34.48 16.97
CA GLU A 114 23.08 -35.16 16.73
C GLU A 114 23.15 -36.56 17.35
N ARG A 115 22.42 -36.83 18.42
CA ARG A 115 22.43 -38.10 19.13
C ARG A 115 21.51 -39.13 18.47
N THR A 116 20.39 -38.71 17.94
CA THR A 116 19.34 -39.62 17.41
C THR A 116 19.22 -39.63 15.91
N GLY A 117 19.85 -38.66 15.23
CA GLY A 117 19.73 -38.40 13.77
C GLY A 117 18.33 -37.95 13.37
N LYS A 118 17.42 -37.70 14.31
CA LYS A 118 16.05 -37.29 14.03
C LYS A 118 16.02 -35.80 13.62
N LYS A 119 15.24 -35.52 12.58
CA LYS A 119 14.97 -34.16 12.12
C LYS A 119 13.83 -33.57 12.92
N HIS A 120 14.04 -32.39 13.49
CA HIS A 120 13.02 -31.58 14.16
C HIS A 120 12.85 -30.28 13.41
N LYS A 121 11.60 -29.89 13.18
CA LYS A 121 11.27 -28.61 12.57
C LYS A 121 11.00 -27.59 13.68
N ILE A 122 11.83 -26.53 13.74
CA ILE A 122 11.60 -25.39 14.63
C ILE A 122 10.72 -24.41 13.85
N ARG A 123 9.49 -24.20 14.35
CA ARG A 123 8.55 -23.23 13.80
C ARG A 123 8.81 -21.85 14.39
N HIS A 124 9.03 -20.87 13.53
CA HIS A 124 9.04 -19.48 13.94
C HIS A 124 7.62 -18.96 14.15
N GLU A 125 7.47 -17.88 14.90
CA GLU A 125 6.20 -17.17 15.03
C GLU A 125 5.71 -16.69 13.65
N ARG A 126 4.38 -16.61 13.50
CA ARG A 126 3.73 -16.12 12.27
C ARG A 126 3.10 -14.77 12.55
N TYR A 127 3.28 -13.87 11.64
CA TYR A 127 2.82 -12.49 11.77
C TYR A 127 1.71 -12.19 10.77
N PRO A 128 0.75 -11.31 11.13
CA PRO A 128 -0.31 -10.94 10.21
C PRO A 128 0.24 -10.22 8.98
N VAL A 129 -0.40 -10.49 7.85
CA VAL A 129 -0.20 -9.76 6.59
C VAL A 129 -1.43 -8.89 6.38
N VAL A 130 -1.23 -7.61 6.09
CA VAL A 130 -2.32 -6.65 5.86
C VAL A 130 -2.02 -5.89 4.58
N THR A 131 -2.89 -6.02 3.57
CA THR A 131 -2.81 -5.28 2.32
C THR A 131 -3.91 -4.23 2.26
N ILE A 132 -3.54 -2.99 1.96
CA ILE A 132 -4.43 -1.85 1.70
C ILE A 132 -4.48 -1.64 0.19
N VAL A 133 -5.67 -1.47 -0.37
CA VAL A 133 -5.88 -1.10 -1.76
C VAL A 133 -6.26 0.37 -1.80
N LEU A 134 -5.38 1.22 -2.35
CA LEU A 134 -5.65 2.63 -2.60
C LEU A 134 -6.21 2.79 -4.02
N TYR A 135 -7.44 3.24 -4.13
CA TYR A 135 -8.09 3.47 -5.40
C TYR A 135 -8.20 4.97 -5.70
N PHE A 136 -7.74 5.35 -6.90
CA PHE A 136 -7.70 6.75 -7.35
C PHE A 136 -8.55 7.00 -8.60
N GLY A 137 -9.43 6.07 -8.93
CA GLY A 137 -10.23 6.14 -10.16
C GLY A 137 -11.43 7.10 -10.07
N LYS A 138 -11.94 7.50 -11.24
CA LYS A 138 -13.08 8.43 -11.35
C LYS A 138 -14.41 7.80 -10.97
N THR A 139 -14.60 6.50 -11.25
CA THR A 139 -15.85 5.79 -10.96
C THR A 139 -15.83 5.26 -9.53
N PRO A 140 -16.88 5.45 -8.69
CA PRO A 140 -16.91 4.91 -7.34
C PRO A 140 -16.74 3.39 -7.33
N TRP A 141 -15.82 2.88 -6.51
CA TRP A 141 -15.61 1.45 -6.36
C TRP A 141 -16.56 0.87 -5.31
N LYS A 142 -17.67 0.34 -5.75
CA LYS A 142 -18.67 -0.27 -4.85
C LYS A 142 -18.43 -1.76 -4.63
N LYS A 143 -17.98 -2.47 -5.65
CA LYS A 143 -17.68 -3.91 -5.67
C LYS A 143 -16.64 -4.23 -6.75
N PRO A 144 -15.86 -5.34 -6.61
CA PRO A 144 -15.90 -6.30 -5.49
C PRO A 144 -15.16 -5.79 -4.24
N LEU A 145 -15.61 -6.19 -3.05
CA LEU A 145 -14.98 -5.89 -1.76
C LEU A 145 -14.50 -7.16 -1.03
N SER A 146 -14.96 -8.32 -1.48
CA SER A 146 -14.58 -9.60 -0.90
C SER A 146 -14.65 -10.74 -1.90
N LEU A 147 -14.17 -11.92 -1.51
CA LEU A 147 -14.28 -13.13 -2.34
C LEU A 147 -15.73 -13.47 -2.69
N TYR A 148 -16.68 -13.22 -1.81
CA TYR A 148 -18.08 -13.48 -2.07
C TYR A 148 -18.67 -12.61 -3.21
N ASP A 149 -18.06 -11.47 -3.49
CA ASP A 149 -18.47 -10.62 -4.61
C ASP A 149 -17.94 -11.15 -5.97
N VAL A 150 -16.92 -12.01 -5.94
CA VAL A 150 -16.22 -12.51 -7.14
C VAL A 150 -16.62 -13.94 -7.47
N LEU A 151 -16.77 -14.78 -6.43
CA LEU A 151 -16.99 -16.21 -6.61
C LEU A 151 -18.46 -16.52 -6.86
N LYS A 152 -18.72 -17.46 -7.78
CA LYS A 152 -20.05 -18.07 -7.93
C LYS A 152 -20.17 -19.23 -6.91
N ILE A 153 -20.83 -18.96 -5.79
CA ILE A 153 -20.98 -19.90 -4.68
C ILE A 153 -22.43 -20.35 -4.60
N SER A 154 -22.68 -21.68 -4.58
CA SER A 154 -24.01 -22.22 -4.26
C SER A 154 -24.31 -22.06 -2.76
N ASP A 155 -25.60 -22.00 -2.41
CA ASP A 155 -26.01 -21.85 -1.01
C ASP A 155 -25.49 -23.01 -0.12
N ASP A 156 -25.41 -24.23 -0.66
CA ASP A 156 -24.88 -25.39 0.03
C ASP A 156 -23.39 -25.31 0.33
N LEU A 157 -22.60 -24.62 -0.51
CA LEU A 157 -21.15 -24.47 -0.33
C LEU A 157 -20.78 -23.24 0.51
N LYS A 158 -21.65 -22.24 0.56
CA LYS A 158 -21.40 -20.99 1.24
C LYS A 158 -20.93 -21.12 2.69
N PRO A 159 -21.45 -22.05 3.52
CA PRO A 159 -20.96 -22.24 4.89
C PRO A 159 -19.52 -22.76 5.00
N PHE A 160 -18.96 -23.30 3.92
CA PHE A 160 -17.61 -23.90 3.88
C PHE A 160 -16.59 -23.02 3.17
N VAL A 161 -16.99 -21.89 2.60
CA VAL A 161 -16.10 -20.93 1.93
C VAL A 161 -15.87 -19.75 2.86
N ASN A 162 -14.60 -19.49 3.21
CA ASN A 162 -14.25 -18.29 3.97
C ASN A 162 -14.31 -17.07 3.07
N ASP A 163 -14.98 -16.01 3.50
CA ASP A 163 -14.96 -14.73 2.82
C ASP A 163 -13.67 -13.97 3.16
N TYR A 164 -12.98 -13.50 2.14
CA TYR A 164 -11.75 -12.71 2.29
C TYR A 164 -12.01 -11.28 1.84
N LYS A 165 -12.08 -10.35 2.80
CA LYS A 165 -12.35 -8.94 2.56
C LYS A 165 -11.06 -8.18 2.28
N ILE A 166 -11.12 -7.23 1.35
CA ILE A 166 -10.01 -6.29 1.08
C ILE A 166 -10.19 -5.00 1.90
N ASN A 167 -9.08 -4.35 2.24
CA ASN A 167 -9.07 -3.03 2.86
C ASN A 167 -9.01 -1.99 1.72
N LEU A 168 -10.16 -1.69 1.13
CA LEU A 168 -10.27 -0.72 0.04
C LEU A 168 -10.47 0.70 0.58
N ILE A 169 -9.66 1.63 0.07
CA ILE A 169 -9.77 3.06 0.33
C ILE A 169 -10.02 3.77 -1.02
N ASP A 170 -11.21 4.29 -1.20
CA ASP A 170 -11.60 5.06 -2.38
C ASP A 170 -11.20 6.53 -2.16
N VAL A 171 -9.93 6.85 -2.50
CA VAL A 171 -9.30 8.14 -2.16
C VAL A 171 -10.10 9.34 -2.66
N PRO A 172 -10.61 9.39 -3.90
CA PRO A 172 -11.42 10.53 -4.38
C PRO A 172 -12.75 10.74 -3.63
N ARG A 173 -13.19 9.79 -2.79
CA ARG A 173 -14.46 9.86 -2.04
C ARG A 173 -14.24 9.91 -0.54
N LEU A 174 -13.02 10.17 -0.10
CA LEU A 174 -12.76 10.49 1.30
C LEU A 174 -13.48 11.78 1.67
N THR A 175 -14.00 11.83 2.88
CA THR A 175 -14.54 13.08 3.43
C THR A 175 -13.40 14.02 3.83
N GLY A 176 -13.68 15.33 3.95
CA GLY A 176 -12.69 16.29 4.44
C GLY A 176 -12.12 15.89 5.82
N GLU A 177 -12.95 15.34 6.71
CA GLU A 177 -12.51 14.82 8.02
C GLU A 177 -11.54 13.63 7.86
N GLN A 178 -11.78 12.73 6.90
CA GLN A 178 -10.88 11.62 6.62
C GLN A 178 -9.55 12.11 6.02
N VAL A 179 -9.58 13.11 5.15
CA VAL A 179 -8.37 13.72 4.58
C VAL A 179 -7.51 14.36 5.67
N GLU A 180 -8.13 15.03 6.65
CA GLU A 180 -7.40 15.68 7.77
C GLU A 180 -6.75 14.65 8.74
N LYS A 181 -7.07 13.37 8.65
CA LYS A 181 -6.39 12.31 9.42
C LYS A 181 -4.98 11.98 8.89
N PHE A 182 -4.68 12.35 7.65
CA PHE A 182 -3.32 12.24 7.11
C PHE A 182 -2.49 13.47 7.52
N THR A 183 -1.22 13.25 7.85
CA THR A 183 -0.30 14.29 8.36
C THR A 183 0.96 14.44 7.52
N SER A 184 1.20 13.52 6.57
CA SER A 184 2.31 13.55 5.61
C SER A 184 1.93 14.28 4.32
N ASP A 185 2.84 14.27 3.35
CA ASP A 185 2.58 14.79 2.00
C ASP A 185 1.45 14.04 1.29
N PHE A 186 1.04 12.84 1.76
CA PHE A 186 -0.10 12.10 1.23
C PHE A 186 -1.42 12.84 1.44
N GLN A 187 -1.54 13.67 2.48
CA GLN A 187 -2.71 14.51 2.71
C GLN A 187 -2.99 15.42 1.50
N ILE A 188 -1.93 15.98 0.90
CA ILE A 188 -2.07 16.87 -0.27
C ILE A 188 -2.55 16.08 -1.49
N ILE A 189 -2.05 14.84 -1.66
CA ILE A 189 -2.50 13.95 -2.73
C ILE A 189 -3.97 13.57 -2.54
N ALA A 190 -4.37 13.20 -1.34
CA ALA A 190 -5.76 12.86 -1.03
C ALA A 190 -6.70 14.06 -1.26
N ASP A 191 -6.32 15.25 -0.76
CA ASP A 191 -7.07 16.50 -0.96
C ASP A 191 -7.22 16.85 -2.44
N TYR A 192 -6.15 16.69 -3.23
CA TYR A 192 -6.18 16.86 -4.68
C TYR A 192 -7.24 15.99 -5.36
N PHE A 193 -7.26 14.69 -5.06
CA PHE A 193 -8.22 13.78 -5.68
C PHE A 193 -9.66 14.03 -5.22
N VAL A 194 -9.86 14.38 -3.95
CA VAL A 194 -11.18 14.73 -3.41
C VAL A 194 -11.72 15.98 -4.10
N GLN A 195 -10.94 17.06 -4.16
CA GLN A 195 -11.38 18.30 -4.81
C GLN A 195 -11.66 18.10 -6.31
N LEU A 196 -10.82 17.34 -7.03
CA LEU A 196 -11.09 17.02 -8.43
C LEU A 196 -12.39 16.23 -8.63
N ASN A 197 -12.69 15.31 -7.69
CA ASN A 197 -13.93 14.54 -7.76
C ASN A 197 -15.17 15.39 -7.47
N GLU A 198 -15.07 16.36 -6.56
CA GLU A 198 -16.18 17.22 -6.15
C GLU A 198 -16.40 18.39 -7.12
N ASN A 199 -15.34 19.07 -7.52
CA ASN A 199 -15.40 20.36 -8.18
C ASN A 199 -14.80 20.39 -9.59
N ASN A 200 -14.19 19.31 -10.08
CA ASN A 200 -13.36 19.26 -11.29
C ASN A 200 -12.19 20.27 -11.29
N ASP A 201 -11.82 20.77 -10.13
CA ASP A 201 -10.76 21.76 -9.96
C ASP A 201 -10.01 21.50 -8.65
N TYR A 202 -8.79 22.02 -8.53
CA TYR A 202 -7.98 21.90 -7.34
C TYR A 202 -7.48 23.26 -6.87
N VAL A 203 -7.85 23.63 -5.67
CA VAL A 203 -7.34 24.82 -4.98
C VAL A 203 -6.36 24.34 -3.89
N PRO A 204 -5.05 24.54 -4.09
CA PRO A 204 -4.04 24.13 -3.12
C PRO A 204 -4.23 24.85 -1.79
N LYS A 205 -4.07 24.10 -0.69
CA LYS A 205 -3.99 24.65 0.68
C LYS A 205 -2.54 24.99 1.02
N ASP A 206 -2.34 25.91 1.95
CA ASP A 206 -0.97 26.26 2.41
C ASP A 206 -0.42 25.14 3.30
N LYS A 207 0.34 24.24 2.70
CA LYS A 207 0.95 23.08 3.35
C LYS A 207 2.42 22.99 3.00
N THR A 208 3.25 22.60 3.95
CA THR A 208 4.68 22.34 3.72
C THR A 208 4.87 20.93 3.17
N ILE A 209 5.61 20.80 2.08
CA ILE A 209 5.95 19.51 1.45
C ILE A 209 7.32 19.06 1.95
N ARG A 210 7.41 17.86 2.48
CA ARG A 210 8.66 17.27 2.99
C ARG A 210 9.48 16.60 1.88
N HIS A 211 8.83 15.79 1.04
CA HIS A 211 9.46 15.02 -0.05
C HIS A 211 9.28 15.72 -1.40
N THR A 212 9.74 16.97 -1.49
CA THR A 212 9.43 17.89 -2.59
C THR A 212 9.72 17.31 -3.98
N ASP A 213 10.88 16.66 -4.19
CA ASP A 213 11.23 16.13 -5.52
C ASP A 213 10.32 14.97 -5.94
N SER A 214 10.02 14.04 -5.04
CA SER A 214 9.14 12.90 -5.30
C SER A 214 7.69 13.35 -5.46
N PHE A 215 7.25 14.29 -4.62
CA PHE A 215 5.91 14.88 -4.68
C PHE A 215 5.69 15.61 -6.02
N LEU A 216 6.60 16.49 -6.44
CA LEU A 216 6.49 17.23 -7.70
C LEU A 216 6.48 16.31 -8.93
N LYS A 217 7.31 15.27 -8.92
CA LYS A 217 7.28 14.25 -9.97
C LYS A 217 5.93 13.53 -10.01
N LEU A 218 5.39 13.15 -8.84
CA LEU A 218 4.09 12.50 -8.75
C LEU A 218 2.98 13.43 -9.24
N MET A 219 2.95 14.69 -8.81
CA MET A 219 1.96 15.68 -9.27
C MET A 219 2.05 15.91 -10.77
N SER A 220 3.25 16.03 -11.36
CA SER A 220 3.41 16.16 -12.81
C SER A 220 2.78 14.99 -13.56
N VAL A 221 2.97 13.78 -13.08
CA VAL A 221 2.41 12.57 -13.71
C VAL A 221 0.88 12.47 -13.51
N LEU A 222 0.37 12.83 -12.32
CA LEU A 222 -1.05 12.78 -12.02
C LEU A 222 -1.85 13.83 -12.82
N THR A 223 -1.29 15.04 -12.93
CA THR A 223 -1.93 16.18 -13.63
C THR A 223 -1.63 16.22 -15.12
N GLN A 224 -0.65 15.44 -15.59
CA GLN A 224 -0.07 15.53 -16.95
C GLN A 224 0.47 16.93 -17.26
N ASP A 225 1.06 17.60 -16.27
CA ASP A 225 1.58 18.97 -16.37
C ASP A 225 3.04 19.03 -15.89
N ASP A 226 3.96 19.23 -16.84
CA ASP A 226 5.41 19.24 -16.58
C ASP A 226 5.88 20.47 -15.80
N LYS A 227 5.01 21.52 -15.62
CA LYS A 227 5.39 22.68 -14.80
C LYS A 227 5.76 22.30 -13.37
N TYR A 228 5.20 21.25 -12.79
CA TYR A 228 5.58 20.76 -11.47
C TYR A 228 7.05 20.33 -11.41
N VAL A 229 7.55 19.64 -12.45
CA VAL A 229 8.96 19.26 -12.56
C VAL A 229 9.86 20.48 -12.83
N GLU A 230 9.42 21.40 -13.67
CA GLU A 230 10.16 22.63 -13.93
C GLU A 230 10.28 23.53 -12.71
N MET A 231 9.23 23.63 -11.91
CA MET A 231 9.26 24.32 -10.62
C MET A 231 10.33 23.73 -9.71
N GLY A 232 10.42 22.41 -9.62
CA GLY A 232 11.46 21.73 -8.86
C GLY A 232 12.89 22.11 -9.27
N LYS A 233 13.12 22.36 -10.56
CA LYS A 233 14.44 22.79 -11.09
C LYS A 233 14.78 24.26 -10.80
N LYS A 234 13.79 25.15 -10.76
CA LYS A 234 13.97 26.60 -10.61
C LYS A 234 14.25 27.06 -9.19
N PHE A 235 13.88 26.27 -8.18
CA PHE A 235 13.97 26.69 -6.78
C PHE A 235 14.91 25.77 -5.97
N PRO A 236 15.90 26.36 -5.20
CA PRO A 236 16.71 25.57 -4.29
C PRO A 236 15.87 24.88 -3.20
N MET A 237 16.32 23.73 -2.68
CA MET A 237 15.56 22.88 -1.75
C MET A 237 14.82 23.60 -0.59
N LYS A 238 15.40 24.67 -0.05
CA LYS A 238 14.78 25.44 1.05
C LYS A 238 13.50 26.22 0.68
N TRP A 239 13.29 26.50 -0.61
CA TRP A 239 12.14 27.28 -1.10
C TRP A 239 11.10 26.40 -1.82
N ARG A 240 11.44 25.16 -2.12
CA ARG A 240 10.56 24.23 -2.86
C ARG A 240 9.28 23.89 -2.07
N ALA A 241 9.36 23.90 -0.73
CA ALA A 241 8.22 23.63 0.15
C ALA A 241 7.13 24.72 0.13
N LEU A 242 7.46 25.95 -0.27
CA LEU A 242 6.54 27.11 -0.19
C LEU A 242 5.76 27.37 -1.48
N ILE A 243 6.10 26.75 -2.60
CA ILE A 243 5.68 27.22 -3.94
C ILE A 243 4.57 26.37 -4.56
N CYS A 244 4.37 25.14 -4.14
CA CYS A 244 3.32 24.27 -4.69
C CYS A 244 1.88 24.74 -4.38
N VAL A 245 1.71 25.85 -3.69
CA VAL A 245 0.44 26.29 -3.12
C VAL A 245 -0.13 27.54 -3.80
N LYS A 246 0.53 28.15 -4.74
CA LYS A 246 0.10 29.47 -5.25
C LYS A 246 -0.04 29.62 -6.77
N TYR A 247 -0.16 28.52 -7.56
CA TYR A 247 -0.46 28.66 -8.99
C TYR A 247 -1.31 27.52 -9.53
#